data_431f39fdcf9acb5f809902c0071c6053
#
_entry.id   431f39fdcf9acb5f809902c0071c6053
#
_cell.length_a   1.000
_cell.length_b   1.000
_cell.length_c   1.000
_cell.angle_alpha   90.00
_cell.angle_beta   90.00
_cell.angle_gamma   90.00
#
_symmetry.space_group_name_H-M   'P 1'
#
loop_
_entity.id
_entity.type
_entity.pdbx_description
1 polymer ?
#
loop_
_entity_poly.entity_id
_entity_poly.type
_entity_poly.pdbx_seq_one_letter_code
_entity_poly.pdbx_strand_id
1 'polypeptide(L)'
;GKTDETDKDKQEEIQKLKNQLADLDTKITETEALVSKLKKETAVPKLDIEALRNNDLSSLKGTWRTASGREFVINESNEIYATGYSDGQKYESTYELTVSKGQKRPNSDTASFGLQPKGIPAGGGYMIVVPRGIVLESAGQYTDQSNTAEDRLVAGQSYPSMLTEPENVYYRVKPDTSQLEVEEKNLTKLQAERDSIKKELESKEKGAE
;
A
#
# COMPACT_ATOMS: atom_id res chain seq x y z
N GLY A 1 34.12 33.45 43.12
CA GLY A 1 34.48 34.56 42.24
C GLY A 1 33.79 34.48 40.92
N LYS A 2 34.02 35.43 40.07
CA LYS A 2 33.44 35.52 38.72
C LYS A 2 33.79 34.29 37.84
N THR A 3 34.95 33.69 38.03
CA THR A 3 35.41 32.50 37.29
C THR A 3 34.55 31.29 37.64
N ASP A 4 34.22 31.11 38.92
CA ASP A 4 33.38 29.97 39.37
C ASP A 4 31.96 30.09 38.89
N GLU A 5 31.36 31.29 38.85
CA GLU A 5 30.04 31.56 38.32
C GLU A 5 29.97 31.32 36.82
N THR A 6 31.00 31.75 36.08
CA THR A 6 31.09 31.54 34.64
C THR A 6 31.21 30.06 34.28
N ASP A 7 32.03 29.30 35.01
CA ASP A 7 32.18 27.86 34.81
C ASP A 7 30.89 27.13 35.19
N LYS A 8 30.22 27.54 36.25
CA LYS A 8 28.93 26.99 36.64
C LYS A 8 27.85 27.24 35.57
N ASP A 9 27.78 28.46 35.04
CA ASP A 9 26.85 28.83 33.98
C ASP A 9 27.10 28.01 32.69
N LYS A 10 28.39 27.83 32.34
CA LYS A 10 28.76 26.95 31.21
C LYS A 10 28.30 25.50 31.41
N GLN A 11 28.50 24.94 32.61
CA GLN A 11 28.11 23.60 32.91
C GLN A 11 26.59 23.44 32.89
N GLU A 12 25.83 24.46 33.36
CA GLU A 12 24.37 24.47 33.27
C GLU A 12 23.89 24.50 31.80
N GLU A 13 24.53 25.30 30.93
CA GLU A 13 24.20 25.32 29.50
C GLU A 13 24.51 24.00 28.82
N ILE A 14 25.63 23.39 29.14
CA ILE A 14 26.01 22.05 28.62
C ILE A 14 24.97 21.01 29.05
N GLN A 15 24.58 21.03 30.32
CA GLN A 15 23.59 20.08 30.82
C GLN A 15 22.23 20.28 30.14
N LYS A 16 21.82 21.54 29.91
CA LYS A 16 20.60 21.88 29.21
C LYS A 16 20.60 21.30 27.77
N LEU A 17 21.73 21.46 27.07
CA LEU A 17 21.88 20.92 25.72
C LEU A 17 21.86 19.39 25.70
N LYS A 18 22.48 18.74 26.69
CA LYS A 18 22.42 17.28 26.86
C LYS A 18 20.97 16.80 27.09
N ASN A 19 20.21 17.53 27.89
CA ASN A 19 18.81 17.21 28.13
C ASN A 19 17.96 17.38 26.87
N GLN A 20 18.18 18.46 26.10
CA GLN A 20 17.51 18.69 24.83
C GLN A 20 17.83 17.59 23.82
N LEU A 21 19.10 17.16 23.78
CA LEU A 21 19.55 16.08 22.92
C LEU A 21 18.87 14.76 23.27
N ALA A 22 18.76 14.44 24.55
CA ALA A 22 18.08 13.24 25.01
C ALA A 22 16.59 13.25 24.64
N ASP A 23 15.90 14.40 24.80
CA ASP A 23 14.50 14.57 24.40
C ASP A 23 14.33 14.38 22.89
N LEU A 24 15.24 14.95 22.08
CA LEU A 24 15.20 14.79 20.63
C LEU A 24 15.44 13.35 20.23
N ASP A 25 16.38 12.66 20.88
CA ASP A 25 16.63 11.23 20.59
C ASP A 25 15.39 10.38 20.86
N THR A 26 14.66 10.67 21.93
CA THR A 26 13.39 9.98 22.23
C THR A 26 12.35 10.25 21.16
N LYS A 27 12.16 11.51 20.78
CA LYS A 27 11.20 11.89 19.72
C LYS A 27 11.56 11.28 18.36
N ILE A 28 12.84 11.25 18.04
CA ILE A 28 13.34 10.64 16.80
C ILE A 28 13.03 9.15 16.78
N THR A 29 13.31 8.44 17.86
CA THR A 29 13.03 7.01 17.97
C THR A 29 11.54 6.72 17.81
N GLU A 30 10.68 7.47 18.48
CA GLU A 30 9.23 7.35 18.39
C GLU A 30 8.73 7.64 16.97
N THR A 31 9.25 8.69 16.34
CA THR A 31 8.87 9.08 14.97
C THR A 31 9.36 8.06 13.94
N GLU A 32 10.57 7.53 14.10
CA GLU A 32 11.08 6.45 13.24
C GLU A 32 10.19 5.20 13.31
N ALA A 33 9.74 4.84 14.51
CA ALA A 33 8.82 3.71 14.70
C ALA A 33 7.48 3.95 14.01
N LEU A 34 6.94 5.17 14.13
CA LEU A 34 5.69 5.55 13.47
C LEU A 34 5.84 5.55 11.94
N VAL A 35 6.93 6.11 11.41
CA VAL A 35 7.22 6.09 9.97
C VAL A 35 7.31 4.66 9.47
N SER A 36 8.00 3.79 10.18
CA SER A 36 8.10 2.37 9.82
C SER A 36 6.73 1.69 9.77
N LYS A 37 5.89 1.93 10.77
CA LYS A 37 4.52 1.41 10.83
C LYS A 37 3.69 1.91 9.65
N LEU A 38 3.72 3.22 9.37
CA LEU A 38 2.96 3.83 8.28
C LEU A 38 3.43 3.33 6.91
N LYS A 39 4.72 3.11 6.72
CA LYS A 39 5.25 2.50 5.49
C LYS A 39 4.70 1.11 5.26
N LYS A 40 4.62 0.29 6.30
CA LYS A 40 4.03 -1.06 6.20
C LYS A 40 2.54 -1.01 5.87
N GLU A 41 1.80 -0.12 6.53
CA GLU A 41 0.35 0.03 6.32
C GLU A 41 0.01 0.56 4.93
N THR A 42 0.87 1.37 4.33
CA THR A 42 0.65 1.99 3.02
C THR A 42 1.41 1.33 1.89
N ALA A 43 2.15 0.27 2.15
CA ALA A 43 2.88 -0.46 1.13
C ALA A 43 1.91 -1.11 0.13
N VAL A 44 2.20 -0.92 -1.16
CA VAL A 44 1.46 -1.58 -2.23
C VAL A 44 2.25 -2.82 -2.64
N PRO A 45 1.70 -4.02 -2.44
CA PRO A 45 2.42 -5.23 -2.83
C PRO A 45 2.58 -5.28 -4.35
N LYS A 46 3.72 -5.77 -4.81
CA LYS A 46 3.92 -6.09 -6.22
C LYS A 46 3.18 -7.40 -6.51
N LEU A 47 2.43 -7.44 -7.60
CA LEU A 47 1.73 -8.66 -8.01
C LEU A 47 2.72 -9.80 -8.25
N ASP A 48 2.47 -10.92 -7.59
CA ASP A 48 3.25 -12.15 -7.71
C ASP A 48 2.39 -13.23 -8.39
N ILE A 49 2.52 -13.33 -9.70
CA ILE A 49 1.69 -14.23 -10.51
C ILE A 49 1.94 -15.70 -10.16
N GLU A 50 3.18 -16.06 -9.91
CA GLU A 50 3.56 -17.42 -9.53
C GLU A 50 2.88 -17.84 -8.22
N ALA A 51 2.96 -16.97 -7.21
CA ALA A 51 2.32 -17.20 -5.92
C ALA A 51 0.79 -17.28 -6.05
N LEU A 52 0.20 -16.39 -6.85
CA LEU A 52 -1.25 -16.40 -7.11
C LEU A 52 -1.70 -17.72 -7.72
N ARG A 53 -0.93 -18.27 -8.65
CA ARG A 53 -1.20 -19.58 -9.26
C ARG A 53 -1.10 -20.72 -8.25
N ASN A 54 -0.36 -20.54 -7.20
CA ASN A 54 -0.22 -21.49 -6.09
C ASN A 54 -1.15 -21.18 -4.91
N ASN A 55 -2.18 -20.36 -5.15
CA ASN A 55 -3.23 -20.02 -4.17
C ASN A 55 -2.72 -19.16 -3.01
N ASP A 56 -1.62 -18.43 -3.18
CA ASP A 56 -1.16 -17.41 -2.24
C ASP A 56 -1.63 -16.05 -2.76
N LEU A 57 -2.67 -15.50 -2.15
CA LEU A 57 -3.32 -14.26 -2.58
C LEU A 57 -2.74 -13.00 -1.92
N SER A 58 -1.64 -13.10 -1.20
CA SER A 58 -1.08 -11.97 -0.43
C SER A 58 -0.79 -10.74 -1.31
N SER A 59 -0.37 -10.92 -2.56
CA SER A 59 -0.11 -9.81 -3.47
C SER A 59 -1.36 -9.12 -4.00
N LEU A 60 -2.55 -9.72 -3.83
CA LEU A 60 -3.84 -9.10 -4.19
C LEU A 60 -4.46 -8.31 -3.04
N LYS A 61 -3.94 -8.45 -1.84
CA LYS A 61 -4.52 -7.82 -0.65
C LYS A 61 -4.72 -6.33 -0.85
N GLY A 62 -5.90 -5.84 -0.48
CA GLY A 62 -6.25 -4.43 -0.56
C GLY A 62 -7.57 -4.20 -1.28
N THR A 63 -7.79 -2.94 -1.62
CA THR A 63 -9.03 -2.48 -2.28
C THR A 63 -8.76 -2.22 -3.76
N TRP A 64 -9.68 -2.69 -4.59
CA TRP A 64 -9.65 -2.51 -6.04
C TRP A 64 -11.00 -1.93 -6.47
N ARG A 65 -10.99 -0.98 -7.39
CA ARG A 65 -12.21 -0.23 -7.75
C ARG A 65 -12.31 -0.01 -9.24
N THR A 66 -13.54 -0.13 -9.77
CA THR A 66 -13.85 0.26 -11.15
C THR A 66 -14.10 1.75 -11.27
N ALA A 67 -14.08 2.27 -12.49
CA ALA A 67 -14.41 3.66 -12.76
C ALA A 67 -15.85 4.04 -12.32
N SER A 68 -16.77 3.07 -12.29
CA SER A 68 -18.16 3.30 -11.87
C SER A 68 -18.35 3.18 -10.34
N GLY A 69 -17.29 2.86 -9.58
CA GLY A 69 -17.36 2.78 -8.13
C GLY A 69 -17.66 1.41 -7.54
N ARG A 70 -17.66 0.36 -8.35
CA ARG A 70 -17.70 -1.01 -7.82
C ARG A 70 -16.37 -1.31 -7.14
N GLU A 71 -16.40 -2.00 -6.00
CA GLU A 71 -15.20 -2.33 -5.25
C GLU A 71 -15.07 -3.80 -4.93
N PHE A 72 -13.84 -4.28 -4.98
CA PHE A 72 -13.41 -5.54 -4.41
C PHE A 72 -12.45 -5.26 -3.27
N VAL A 73 -12.73 -5.80 -2.10
CA VAL A 73 -11.77 -5.81 -0.98
C VAL A 73 -11.30 -7.25 -0.82
N ILE A 74 -10.02 -7.47 -1.03
CA ILE A 74 -9.42 -8.80 -0.96
C ILE A 74 -8.59 -8.91 0.30
N ASN A 75 -8.91 -9.89 1.12
CA ASN A 75 -8.21 -10.18 2.38
C ASN A 75 -7.41 -11.51 2.28
N GLU A 76 -6.86 -11.94 3.39
CA GLU A 76 -6.01 -13.13 3.44
C GLU A 76 -6.76 -14.47 3.38
N SER A 77 -8.09 -14.45 3.44
CA SER A 77 -8.91 -15.67 3.52
C SER A 77 -9.39 -16.20 2.17
N ASN A 78 -8.79 -15.79 1.06
CA ASN A 78 -9.19 -16.17 -0.30
C ASN A 78 -10.63 -15.77 -0.64
N GLU A 79 -11.12 -14.69 -0.03
CA GLU A 79 -12.43 -14.15 -0.26
C GLU A 79 -12.35 -12.72 -0.77
N ILE A 80 -13.31 -12.36 -1.60
CA ILE A 80 -13.52 -10.99 -2.05
C ILE A 80 -14.82 -10.47 -1.45
N TYR A 81 -14.73 -9.36 -0.73
CA TYR A 81 -15.91 -8.60 -0.34
C TYR A 81 -16.19 -7.58 -1.44
N ALA A 82 -17.30 -7.78 -2.15
CA ALA A 82 -17.68 -6.95 -3.29
C ALA A 82 -18.82 -5.99 -2.92
N THR A 83 -18.68 -4.73 -3.29
CA THR A 83 -19.72 -3.73 -3.12
C THR A 83 -19.93 -2.97 -4.41
N GLY A 84 -21.15 -2.44 -4.59
CA GLY A 84 -21.49 -1.62 -5.72
C GLY A 84 -22.91 -1.13 -5.62
N TYR A 85 -23.37 -0.51 -6.70
CA TYR A 85 -24.74 -0.02 -6.79
C TYR A 85 -25.42 -0.61 -8.04
N SER A 86 -26.65 -1.04 -7.88
CA SER A 86 -27.49 -1.53 -8.94
C SER A 86 -28.85 -0.84 -8.80
N ASP A 87 -29.27 -0.11 -9.83
CA ASP A 87 -30.51 0.70 -9.83
C ASP A 87 -30.62 1.62 -8.63
N GLY A 88 -29.49 2.26 -8.25
CA GLY A 88 -29.41 3.20 -7.14
C GLY A 88 -29.36 2.55 -5.76
N GLN A 89 -29.42 1.23 -5.67
CA GLN A 89 -29.34 0.50 -4.41
C GLN A 89 -27.96 -0.14 -4.24
N LYS A 90 -27.41 -0.01 -3.03
CA LYS A 90 -26.14 -0.63 -2.68
C LYS A 90 -26.34 -2.14 -2.53
N TYR A 91 -25.45 -2.91 -3.17
CA TYR A 91 -25.37 -4.34 -2.94
C TYR A 91 -24.04 -4.70 -2.30
N GLU A 92 -24.03 -5.80 -1.56
CA GLU A 92 -22.85 -6.38 -0.95
C GLU A 92 -22.88 -7.90 -1.24
N SER A 93 -21.72 -8.45 -1.56
CA SER A 93 -21.59 -9.88 -1.83
C SER A 93 -20.19 -10.34 -1.48
N THR A 94 -20.08 -11.58 -0.98
CA THR A 94 -18.79 -12.20 -0.76
C THR A 94 -18.59 -13.30 -1.80
N TYR A 95 -17.44 -13.25 -2.49
CA TYR A 95 -17.06 -14.27 -3.45
C TYR A 95 -15.90 -15.10 -2.92
N GLU A 96 -15.92 -16.37 -3.20
CA GLU A 96 -14.78 -17.26 -2.99
C GLU A 96 -13.96 -17.30 -4.28
N LEU A 97 -12.63 -17.23 -4.13
CA LEU A 97 -11.68 -17.32 -5.24
C LEU A 97 -11.19 -18.75 -5.36
N THR A 98 -11.25 -19.27 -6.56
CA THR A 98 -10.68 -20.58 -6.88
C THR A 98 -9.70 -20.44 -8.03
N VAL A 99 -8.46 -20.87 -7.84
CA VAL A 99 -7.45 -20.84 -8.91
C VAL A 99 -7.91 -21.69 -10.06
N SER A 100 -7.88 -21.14 -11.28
CA SER A 100 -8.21 -21.87 -12.51
C SER A 100 -7.05 -22.78 -12.89
N LYS A 101 -7.15 -24.04 -12.52
CA LYS A 101 -6.14 -25.07 -12.85
C LYS A 101 -6.52 -25.78 -14.13
N GLY A 102 -5.56 -25.99 -15.01
CA GLY A 102 -5.75 -26.76 -16.23
C GLY A 102 -6.49 -26.02 -17.35
N GLN A 103 -6.88 -24.76 -17.14
CA GLN A 103 -7.47 -23.94 -18.19
C GLN A 103 -6.40 -23.24 -19.00
N LYS A 104 -6.63 -23.07 -20.30
CA LYS A 104 -5.77 -22.29 -21.16
C LYS A 104 -5.86 -20.83 -20.72
N ARG A 105 -4.75 -20.26 -20.33
CA ARG A 105 -4.70 -18.88 -19.82
C ARG A 105 -4.67 -17.90 -20.97
N PRO A 106 -5.31 -16.71 -20.82
CA PRO A 106 -5.24 -15.68 -21.86
C PRO A 106 -3.83 -15.10 -22.05
N ASN A 107 -2.94 -15.29 -21.07
CA ASN A 107 -1.54 -14.89 -21.15
C ASN A 107 -0.75 -15.62 -20.06
N SER A 108 0.51 -16.02 -20.37
CA SER A 108 1.37 -16.71 -19.41
C SER A 108 1.76 -15.88 -18.19
N ASP A 109 1.69 -14.55 -18.32
CA ASP A 109 2.04 -13.60 -17.24
C ASP A 109 0.84 -13.15 -16.41
N THR A 110 -0.28 -13.84 -16.52
CA THR A 110 -1.51 -13.56 -15.78
C THR A 110 -1.88 -14.73 -14.87
N ALA A 111 -2.80 -14.48 -13.94
CA ALA A 111 -3.42 -15.53 -13.14
C ALA A 111 -4.93 -15.41 -13.25
N SER A 112 -5.60 -16.54 -13.41
CA SER A 112 -7.05 -16.59 -13.58
C SER A 112 -7.69 -17.29 -12.41
N PHE A 113 -8.84 -16.79 -12.01
CA PHE A 113 -9.61 -17.30 -10.89
C PHE A 113 -11.09 -17.48 -11.27
N GLY A 114 -11.72 -18.51 -10.72
CA GLY A 114 -13.17 -18.58 -10.67
C GLY A 114 -13.67 -17.72 -9.52
N LEU A 115 -14.78 -17.03 -9.74
CA LEU A 115 -15.50 -16.26 -8.72
C LEU A 115 -16.80 -16.98 -8.44
N GLN A 116 -17.03 -17.37 -7.18
CA GLN A 116 -18.25 -18.03 -6.77
C GLN A 116 -18.86 -17.29 -5.58
N PRO A 117 -20.12 -16.81 -5.69
CA PRO A 117 -20.79 -16.22 -4.53
C PRO A 117 -20.84 -17.22 -3.37
N LYS A 118 -20.43 -16.78 -2.19
CA LYS A 118 -20.37 -17.63 -1.01
C LYS A 118 -21.77 -18.09 -0.59
N GLY A 119 -21.92 -19.41 -0.47
CA GLY A 119 -23.19 -20.00 -0.07
C GLY A 119 -24.27 -20.03 -1.15
N ILE A 120 -24.00 -19.59 -2.36
CA ILE A 120 -24.94 -19.56 -3.47
C ILE A 120 -24.37 -20.39 -4.63
N PRO A 121 -25.06 -21.41 -5.13
CA PRO A 121 -24.51 -22.30 -6.16
C PRO A 121 -24.51 -21.71 -7.58
N ALA A 122 -25.02 -20.50 -7.78
CA ALA A 122 -25.14 -19.86 -9.09
C ALA A 122 -24.62 -18.42 -9.06
N GLY A 123 -24.43 -17.80 -10.20
CA GLY A 123 -24.00 -16.40 -10.32
C GLY A 123 -22.50 -16.19 -10.28
N GLY A 124 -21.73 -17.22 -10.55
CA GLY A 124 -20.26 -17.12 -10.62
C GLY A 124 -19.76 -16.49 -11.89
N GLY A 125 -18.47 -16.21 -11.91
CA GLY A 125 -17.76 -15.61 -13.05
C GLY A 125 -16.28 -15.89 -12.99
N TYR A 126 -15.52 -15.07 -13.70
CA TYR A 126 -14.06 -15.17 -13.79
C TYR A 126 -13.40 -13.87 -13.39
N MET A 127 -12.19 -13.97 -12.93
CA MET A 127 -11.32 -12.80 -12.69
C MET A 127 -9.92 -13.12 -13.20
N ILE A 128 -9.39 -12.20 -13.98
CA ILE A 128 -8.02 -12.29 -14.48
C ILE A 128 -7.20 -11.22 -13.78
N VAL A 129 -6.09 -11.62 -13.17
CA VAL A 129 -5.13 -10.71 -12.54
C VAL A 129 -4.06 -10.38 -13.58
N VAL A 130 -3.95 -9.10 -13.92
CA VAL A 130 -3.10 -8.63 -15.01
C VAL A 130 -2.10 -7.60 -14.48
N PRO A 131 -0.80 -7.94 -14.44
CA PRO A 131 0.22 -6.98 -14.05
C PRO A 131 0.33 -5.82 -15.04
N ARG A 132 0.83 -4.68 -14.57
CA ARG A 132 1.15 -3.54 -15.44
C ARG A 132 2.07 -3.98 -16.57
N GLY A 133 1.87 -3.42 -17.75
CA GLY A 133 2.65 -3.71 -18.94
C GLY A 133 2.21 -4.95 -19.71
N ILE A 134 1.31 -5.76 -19.17
CA ILE A 134 0.79 -6.96 -19.82
C ILE A 134 -0.52 -6.61 -20.52
N VAL A 135 -0.63 -6.96 -21.79
CA VAL A 135 -1.84 -6.80 -22.60
C VAL A 135 -2.48 -8.16 -22.77
N LEU A 136 -3.76 -8.27 -22.48
CA LEU A 136 -4.49 -9.53 -22.66
C LEU A 136 -4.64 -9.85 -24.15
N GLU A 137 -4.58 -11.13 -24.49
CA GLU A 137 -4.70 -11.59 -25.87
C GLU A 137 -6.04 -11.20 -26.48
N SER A 138 -5.98 -10.65 -27.68
CA SER A 138 -7.18 -10.35 -28.47
C SER A 138 -7.81 -11.61 -29.00
N ALA A 139 -9.13 -11.61 -29.13
CA ALA A 139 -9.87 -12.69 -29.77
C ALA A 139 -10.93 -12.06 -30.68
N GLY A 140 -10.71 -12.18 -31.98
CA GLY A 140 -11.56 -11.53 -32.97
C GLY A 140 -11.58 -10.02 -32.80
N GLN A 141 -12.77 -9.45 -32.66
CA GLN A 141 -12.97 -8.01 -32.45
C GLN A 141 -12.72 -7.56 -31.01
N TYR A 142 -12.57 -8.49 -30.08
CA TYR A 142 -12.40 -8.17 -28.67
C TYR A 142 -10.92 -7.95 -28.37
N THR A 143 -10.60 -6.75 -27.92
CA THR A 143 -9.24 -6.34 -27.55
C THR A 143 -9.26 -5.78 -26.14
N ASP A 144 -8.11 -5.84 -25.46
CA ASP A 144 -7.95 -5.30 -24.11
C ASP A 144 -8.10 -3.78 -24.13
N GLN A 145 -9.20 -3.28 -23.60
CA GLN A 145 -9.51 -1.84 -23.51
C GLN A 145 -9.13 -1.24 -22.15
N SER A 146 -8.48 -2.01 -21.29
CA SER A 146 -8.07 -1.53 -19.97
C SER A 146 -6.79 -0.68 -20.05
N ASN A 147 -6.49 0.03 -18.94
CA ASN A 147 -5.24 0.78 -18.84
C ASN A 147 -4.08 -0.18 -18.54
N THR A 148 -3.31 -0.51 -19.55
CA THR A 148 -2.21 -1.46 -19.48
C THR A 148 -1.01 -0.95 -18.66
N ALA A 149 -0.96 0.36 -18.32
CA ALA A 149 0.07 0.92 -17.47
C ALA A 149 -0.15 0.61 -15.98
N GLU A 150 -1.31 0.05 -15.62
CA GLU A 150 -1.69 -0.24 -14.24
C GLU A 150 -1.89 -1.73 -13.99
N ASP A 151 -1.57 -2.17 -12.76
CA ASP A 151 -2.05 -3.46 -12.26
C ASP A 151 -3.56 -3.44 -12.23
N ARG A 152 -4.20 -4.50 -12.70
CA ARG A 152 -5.66 -4.51 -12.79
C ARG A 152 -6.23 -5.91 -12.67
N LEU A 153 -7.49 -5.96 -12.29
CA LEU A 153 -8.31 -7.16 -12.28
C LEU A 153 -9.39 -6.99 -13.34
N VAL A 154 -9.51 -7.95 -14.23
CA VAL A 154 -10.59 -7.96 -15.22
C VAL A 154 -11.55 -9.06 -14.82
N ALA A 155 -12.76 -8.69 -14.43
CA ALA A 155 -13.77 -9.64 -13.97
C ALA A 155 -14.97 -9.65 -14.89
N GLY A 156 -15.58 -10.79 -15.06
CA GLY A 156 -16.75 -10.93 -15.93
C GLY A 156 -17.17 -12.38 -16.06
N GLN A 157 -18.14 -12.61 -16.92
CA GLN A 157 -18.74 -13.93 -17.09
C GLN A 157 -18.18 -14.70 -18.29
N SER A 158 -17.60 -13.99 -19.24
CA SER A 158 -17.16 -14.62 -20.49
C SER A 158 -15.95 -13.93 -21.07
N TYR A 159 -14.85 -14.66 -21.18
CA TYR A 159 -13.74 -14.27 -22.01
C TYR A 159 -14.08 -14.66 -23.47
N PRO A 160 -13.86 -13.85 -24.49
CA PRO A 160 -13.12 -12.59 -24.45
C PRO A 160 -13.97 -11.30 -24.35
N SER A 161 -15.29 -11.41 -24.34
CA SER A 161 -16.18 -10.22 -24.38
C SER A 161 -15.95 -9.26 -23.21
N MET A 162 -15.55 -9.75 -22.03
CA MET A 162 -15.23 -8.93 -20.87
C MET A 162 -14.07 -7.96 -21.09
N LEU A 163 -13.24 -8.16 -22.13
CA LEU A 163 -12.13 -7.27 -22.44
C LEU A 163 -12.56 -5.87 -22.86
N THR A 164 -13.77 -5.75 -23.40
CA THR A 164 -14.27 -4.48 -23.94
C THR A 164 -15.17 -3.71 -22.97
N GLU A 165 -15.37 -4.24 -21.77
CA GLU A 165 -16.28 -3.66 -20.79
C GLU A 165 -15.51 -2.96 -19.67
N PRO A 166 -15.36 -1.61 -19.74
CA PRO A 166 -14.62 -0.85 -18.72
C PRO A 166 -15.14 -1.03 -17.29
N GLU A 167 -16.42 -1.28 -17.13
CA GLU A 167 -17.05 -1.54 -15.83
C GLU A 167 -16.57 -2.84 -15.17
N ASN A 168 -15.93 -3.70 -15.91
CA ASN A 168 -15.37 -4.96 -15.42
C ASN A 168 -13.90 -4.86 -15.01
N VAL A 169 -13.30 -3.69 -15.14
CA VAL A 169 -11.88 -3.48 -14.84
C VAL A 169 -11.72 -2.79 -13.49
N TYR A 170 -11.04 -3.48 -12.57
CA TYR A 170 -10.77 -3.00 -11.22
C TYR A 170 -9.31 -2.60 -11.12
N TYR A 171 -9.06 -1.36 -10.74
CA TYR A 171 -7.72 -0.83 -10.50
C TYR A 171 -7.44 -0.73 -9.01
N ARG A 172 -6.19 -0.93 -8.63
CA ARG A 172 -5.79 -0.84 -7.24
C ARG A 172 -6.04 0.57 -6.69
N VAL A 173 -6.76 0.65 -5.59
CA VAL A 173 -6.92 1.91 -4.85
C VAL A 173 -5.62 2.16 -4.11
N LYS A 174 -4.97 3.29 -4.40
CA LYS A 174 -3.72 3.66 -3.74
C LYS A 174 -4.02 4.06 -2.30
N PRO A 175 -3.27 3.53 -1.32
CA PRO A 175 -3.43 3.94 0.07
C PRO A 175 -3.12 5.43 0.25
N ASP A 176 -3.76 6.04 1.25
CA ASP A 176 -3.49 7.43 1.62
C ASP A 176 -2.15 7.51 2.35
N THR A 177 -1.18 8.19 1.76
CA THR A 177 0.17 8.37 2.30
C THR A 177 0.37 9.73 2.96
N SER A 178 -0.68 10.52 3.15
CA SER A 178 -0.55 11.89 3.67
C SER A 178 0.05 11.94 5.07
N GLN A 179 -0.34 11.05 5.97
CA GLN A 179 0.22 10.98 7.31
C GLN A 179 1.70 10.56 7.28
N LEU A 180 2.04 9.60 6.43
CA LEU A 180 3.42 9.17 6.25
C LEU A 180 4.31 10.34 5.79
N GLU A 181 3.85 11.11 4.83
CA GLU A 181 4.58 12.28 4.32
C GLU A 181 4.82 13.32 5.41
N VAL A 182 3.81 13.60 6.24
CA VAL A 182 3.92 14.51 7.39
C VAL A 182 4.97 14.01 8.37
N GLU A 183 4.94 12.74 8.71
CA GLU A 183 5.86 12.16 9.71
C GLU A 183 7.29 12.05 9.17
N GLU A 184 7.48 11.80 7.90
CA GLU A 184 8.80 11.81 7.28
C GLU A 184 9.43 13.22 7.30
N LYS A 185 8.64 14.25 7.05
CA LYS A 185 9.09 15.66 7.17
C LYS A 185 9.42 16.00 8.62
N ASN A 186 8.58 15.57 9.55
CA ASN A 186 8.82 15.76 10.98
C ASN A 186 10.12 15.09 11.42
N LEU A 187 10.37 13.87 10.98
CA LEU A 187 11.61 13.15 11.28
C LEU A 187 12.83 13.90 10.76
N THR A 188 12.79 14.38 9.53
CA THR A 188 13.88 15.18 8.94
C THR A 188 14.16 16.44 9.77
N LYS A 189 13.10 17.12 10.21
CA LYS A 189 13.20 18.31 11.05
C LYS A 189 13.85 17.98 12.39
N LEU A 190 13.41 16.93 13.05
CA LEU A 190 13.96 16.50 14.35
C LEU A 190 15.44 16.11 14.24
N GLN A 191 15.82 15.45 13.17
CA GLN A 191 17.22 15.07 12.90
C GLN A 191 18.09 16.32 12.69
N ALA A 192 17.58 17.32 11.96
CA ALA A 192 18.27 18.58 11.76
C ALA A 192 18.44 19.37 13.08
N GLU A 193 17.41 19.40 13.90
CA GLU A 193 17.49 20.01 15.23
C GLU A 193 18.52 19.30 16.11
N ARG A 194 18.54 17.97 16.09
CA ARG A 194 19.49 17.15 16.83
C ARG A 194 20.93 17.47 16.40
N ASP A 195 21.19 17.53 15.09
CA ASP A 195 22.50 17.83 14.55
C ASP A 195 22.97 19.23 14.97
N SER A 196 22.07 20.20 14.95
CA SER A 196 22.35 21.57 15.38
C SER A 196 22.74 21.65 16.87
N ILE A 197 21.97 20.97 17.72
CA ILE A 197 22.24 20.95 19.17
C ILE A 197 23.53 20.19 19.48
N LYS A 198 23.79 19.11 18.77
CA LYS A 198 25.03 18.35 18.91
C LYS A 198 26.26 19.17 18.58
N LYS A 199 26.20 19.98 17.52
CA LYS A 199 27.29 20.90 17.14
C LYS A 199 27.51 21.99 18.20
N GLU A 200 26.41 22.56 18.70
CA GLU A 200 26.47 23.57 19.76
C GLU A 200 27.09 22.99 21.03
N LEU A 201 26.69 21.79 21.43
CA LEU A 201 27.24 21.09 22.58
C LEU A 201 28.74 20.83 22.43
N GLU A 202 29.17 20.31 21.27
CA GLU A 202 30.60 20.07 20.96
C GLU A 202 31.41 21.34 21.04
N SER A 203 30.87 22.45 20.51
CA SER A 203 31.52 23.75 20.58
C SER A 203 31.70 24.23 22.03
N LYS A 204 30.68 24.07 22.87
CA LYS A 204 30.76 24.48 24.29
C LYS A 204 31.65 23.57 25.10
N GLU A 205 31.68 22.29 24.84
CA GLU A 205 32.62 21.35 25.50
C GLU A 205 34.06 21.66 25.17
N LYS A 206 34.37 22.02 23.93
CA LYS A 206 35.73 22.46 23.53
C LYS A 206 36.12 23.78 24.19
N GLY A 207 35.17 24.72 24.30
CA GLY A 207 35.44 26.00 24.95
C GLY A 207 35.60 25.89 26.45
N ALA A 208 35.24 24.76 27.07
CA ALA A 208 35.38 24.50 28.51
C ALA A 208 36.76 23.92 28.89
N GLU A 209 37.57 23.54 27.92
CA GLU A 209 38.96 23.05 28.15
C GLU A 209 39.93 24.23 28.41
#